data_9d70affe8dc5c49be5a0be82f57faafa
#
_entry.id   9d70affe8dc5c49be5a0be82f57faafa
#
_cell.length_a   1.000
_cell.length_b   1.000
_cell.length_c   1.000
_cell.angle_alpha   90.00
_cell.angle_beta   90.00
_cell.angle_gamma   90.00
#
_symmetry.space_group_name_H-M   'P 1'
#
loop_
_entity.id
_entity.type
_entity.pdbx_description
1 polymer ?
#
loop_
_entity_poly.entity_id
_entity_poly.type
_entity_poly.pdbx_seq_one_letter_code
_entity_poly.pdbx_strand_id
1 'polypeptide(L)'
;MRNIFRQTNDPEVEAGLEETRPFFWFLILVLVLLYAGSIYVSPELRQPARFLPYTTLFFIHIALHWYMPYLVQQKHKLAGYLVVQIFLISLLILISRETGLVIGLYTTLAGETIGILEDWRRSLLAIVGYLALMGLTYGLLWGWGSAPDWLGTALIAMLFVLIYVLLFLRQLNARAQSQELLAELQEAHAQLAEYAGQVETLTLEAERQRMARELHDTLAQGLAGLVLQLEALEASLERDNTDQALQIAGQAKERARMTLADARRAIDDLRAADTVTTESVSR
;
A
#
# COMPACT_ATOMS: atom_id res chain seq x y z
N MET A 1 -29.72 -2.19 23.90
CA MET A 1 -29.44 -1.70 22.55
C MET A 1 -28.09 -0.93 22.37
N ARG A 2 -27.22 -0.87 23.38
CA ARG A 2 -25.99 -0.03 23.38
C ARG A 2 -24.68 -0.81 23.10
N ASN A 3 -24.74 -2.14 22.91
CA ASN A 3 -23.55 -3.01 22.75
C ASN A 3 -23.33 -3.54 21.33
N ILE A 4 -24.19 -3.21 20.35
CA ILE A 4 -24.03 -3.68 18.96
C ILE A 4 -23.04 -2.79 18.17
N PHE A 5 -22.84 -1.54 18.60
CA PHE A 5 -21.97 -0.57 17.92
C PHE A 5 -20.50 -0.56 18.38
N ARG A 6 -20.10 -1.43 19.30
CA ARG A 6 -18.75 -1.39 19.92
C ARG A 6 -17.75 -2.41 19.37
N GLN A 7 -18.14 -3.25 18.40
CA GLN A 7 -17.27 -4.27 17.78
C GLN A 7 -16.79 -3.93 16.36
N THR A 8 -17.10 -2.72 15.84
CA THR A 8 -16.77 -2.32 14.46
C THR A 8 -15.63 -1.30 14.37
N ASN A 9 -14.84 -1.12 15.42
CA ASN A 9 -13.68 -0.21 15.40
C ASN A 9 -12.36 -0.95 15.17
N ASP A 10 -12.35 -1.98 14.35
CA ASP A 10 -11.11 -2.57 13.87
C ASP A 10 -10.72 -1.85 12.57
N PRO A 11 -9.62 -1.05 12.55
CA PRO A 11 -9.26 -0.24 11.39
C PRO A 11 -8.99 -1.08 10.13
N GLU A 12 -8.60 -2.35 10.29
CA GLU A 12 -8.43 -3.28 9.17
C GLU A 12 -9.77 -3.66 8.53
N VAL A 13 -10.82 -3.78 9.34
CA VAL A 13 -12.19 -4.10 8.87
C VAL A 13 -12.81 -2.89 8.16
N GLU A 14 -12.62 -1.68 8.67
CA GLU A 14 -13.07 -0.45 8.00
C GLU A 14 -12.36 -0.24 6.66
N ALA A 15 -11.05 -0.44 6.58
CA ALA A 15 -10.29 -0.36 5.35
C ALA A 15 -10.78 -1.39 4.30
N GLY A 16 -11.00 -2.63 4.70
CA GLY A 16 -11.54 -3.67 3.82
C GLY A 16 -12.96 -3.38 3.32
N LEU A 17 -13.81 -2.76 4.16
CA LEU A 17 -15.15 -2.32 3.77
C LEU A 17 -15.10 -1.13 2.79
N GLU A 18 -14.15 -0.21 2.93
CA GLU A 18 -13.97 0.90 2.00
C GLU A 18 -13.54 0.45 0.61
N GLU A 19 -12.68 -0.55 0.52
CA GLU A 19 -12.23 -1.12 -0.76
C GLU A 19 -13.34 -1.83 -1.52
N THR A 20 -14.29 -2.46 -0.82
CA THR A 20 -15.43 -3.16 -1.44
C THR A 20 -16.63 -2.27 -1.73
N ARG A 21 -16.69 -1.04 -1.19
CA ARG A 21 -17.77 -0.07 -1.41
C ARG A 21 -18.14 0.16 -2.89
N PRO A 22 -17.19 0.33 -3.85
CA PRO A 22 -17.55 0.55 -5.25
C PRO A 22 -18.35 -0.60 -5.86
N PHE A 23 -18.04 -1.84 -5.46
CA PHE A 23 -18.77 -3.02 -5.91
C PHE A 23 -20.23 -3.01 -5.41
N PHE A 24 -20.45 -2.70 -4.12
CA PHE A 24 -21.80 -2.62 -3.55
C PHE A 24 -22.61 -1.45 -4.14
N TRP A 25 -22.01 -0.29 -4.38
CA TRP A 25 -22.66 0.82 -5.06
C TRP A 25 -23.08 0.45 -6.47
N PHE A 26 -22.24 -0.30 -7.20
CA PHE A 26 -22.59 -0.80 -8.52
C PHE A 26 -23.80 -1.75 -8.47
N LEU A 27 -23.82 -2.71 -7.52
CA LEU A 27 -24.96 -3.62 -7.33
C LEU A 27 -26.25 -2.86 -7.01
N ILE A 28 -26.19 -1.89 -6.10
CA ILE A 28 -27.34 -1.05 -5.75
C ILE A 28 -27.84 -0.26 -6.98
N LEU A 29 -26.93 0.31 -7.77
CA LEU A 29 -27.28 1.00 -9.00
C LEU A 29 -28.04 0.06 -9.96
N VAL A 30 -27.53 -1.15 -10.16
CA VAL A 30 -28.18 -2.17 -11.00
C VAL A 30 -29.57 -2.51 -10.47
N LEU A 31 -29.73 -2.70 -9.16
CA LEU A 31 -31.03 -2.97 -8.55
C LEU A 31 -32.02 -1.80 -8.72
N VAL A 32 -31.55 -0.56 -8.57
CA VAL A 32 -32.39 0.64 -8.80
C VAL A 32 -32.83 0.71 -10.27
N LEU A 33 -31.93 0.40 -11.20
CA LEU A 33 -32.26 0.36 -12.65
C LEU A 33 -33.25 -0.77 -12.95
N LEU A 34 -33.10 -1.96 -12.35
CA LEU A 34 -34.03 -3.07 -12.48
C LEU A 34 -35.43 -2.69 -11.93
N TYR A 35 -35.48 -2.03 -10.77
CA TYR A 35 -36.74 -1.52 -10.21
C TYR A 35 -37.42 -0.52 -11.15
N ALA A 36 -36.69 0.50 -11.60
CA ALA A 36 -37.24 1.51 -12.51
C ALA A 36 -37.68 0.91 -13.84
N GLY A 37 -36.85 -0.02 -14.39
CA GLY A 37 -37.15 -0.72 -15.64
C GLY A 37 -38.39 -1.59 -15.52
N SER A 38 -38.57 -2.33 -14.44
CA SER A 38 -39.73 -3.18 -14.22
C SER A 38 -41.05 -2.36 -14.14
N ILE A 39 -41.03 -1.21 -13.45
CA ILE A 39 -42.20 -0.29 -13.40
C ILE A 39 -42.49 0.34 -14.76
N TYR A 40 -41.41 0.61 -15.54
CA TYR A 40 -41.59 1.20 -16.89
C TYR A 40 -42.20 0.20 -17.87
N VAL A 41 -41.70 -1.04 -17.86
CA VAL A 41 -42.13 -2.12 -18.79
C VAL A 41 -43.51 -2.66 -18.44
N SER A 42 -43.84 -2.77 -17.14
CA SER A 42 -45.10 -3.38 -16.67
C SER A 42 -46.07 -2.34 -16.11
N PRO A 43 -47.04 -1.87 -16.93
CA PRO A 43 -48.07 -0.92 -16.49
C PRO A 43 -48.93 -1.45 -15.32
N GLU A 44 -49.06 -2.77 -15.21
CA GLU A 44 -49.78 -3.43 -14.10
C GLU A 44 -49.18 -3.18 -12.71
N LEU A 45 -47.86 -3.00 -12.64
CA LEU A 45 -47.17 -2.67 -11.42
C LEU A 45 -47.46 -1.24 -10.94
N ARG A 46 -47.99 -0.38 -11.78
CA ARG A 46 -48.37 1.00 -11.42
C ARG A 46 -49.73 1.08 -10.69
N GLN A 47 -50.50 0.00 -10.67
CA GLN A 47 -51.72 -0.07 -9.90
C GLN A 47 -51.43 -0.07 -8.42
N PRO A 48 -52.13 0.73 -7.58
CA PRO A 48 -51.81 0.87 -6.15
C PRO A 48 -51.77 -0.45 -5.39
N ALA A 49 -52.60 -1.41 -5.76
CA ALA A 49 -52.68 -2.73 -5.12
C ALA A 49 -51.42 -3.57 -5.30
N ARG A 50 -50.70 -3.40 -6.42
CA ARG A 50 -49.44 -4.10 -6.71
C ARG A 50 -48.19 -3.22 -6.42
N PHE A 51 -48.33 -1.92 -6.65
CA PHE A 51 -47.23 -0.95 -6.49
C PHE A 51 -46.67 -0.90 -5.09
N LEU A 52 -47.53 -0.75 -4.07
CA LEU A 52 -47.11 -0.65 -2.68
C LEU A 52 -46.37 -1.90 -2.19
N PRO A 53 -46.92 -3.13 -2.30
CA PRO A 53 -46.20 -4.33 -1.84
C PRO A 53 -44.93 -4.58 -2.64
N TYR A 54 -44.94 -4.38 -3.97
CA TYR A 54 -43.76 -4.53 -4.82
C TYR A 54 -42.64 -3.60 -4.40
N THR A 55 -42.90 -2.31 -4.28
CA THR A 55 -41.94 -1.30 -3.89
C THR A 55 -41.37 -1.56 -2.51
N THR A 56 -42.23 -1.90 -1.52
CA THR A 56 -41.79 -2.21 -0.18
C THR A 56 -40.82 -3.42 -0.14
N LEU A 57 -41.18 -4.51 -0.83
CA LEU A 57 -40.33 -5.69 -0.91
C LEU A 57 -39.01 -5.41 -1.61
N PHE A 58 -39.05 -4.61 -2.69
CA PHE A 58 -37.85 -4.23 -3.42
C PHE A 58 -36.90 -3.38 -2.57
N PHE A 59 -37.43 -2.44 -1.78
CA PHE A 59 -36.65 -1.67 -0.83
C PHE A 59 -36.04 -2.55 0.28
N ILE A 60 -36.79 -3.52 0.79
CA ILE A 60 -36.27 -4.50 1.77
C ILE A 60 -35.13 -5.32 1.13
N HIS A 61 -35.30 -5.75 -0.12
CA HIS A 61 -34.27 -6.47 -0.88
C HIS A 61 -32.99 -5.65 -1.03
N ILE A 62 -33.08 -4.38 -1.45
CA ILE A 62 -31.94 -3.44 -1.54
C ILE A 62 -31.30 -3.21 -0.16
N ALA A 63 -32.12 -3.00 0.89
CA ALA A 63 -31.61 -2.76 2.23
C ALA A 63 -30.81 -3.96 2.76
N LEU A 64 -31.23 -5.18 2.44
CA LEU A 64 -30.47 -6.40 2.80
C LEU A 64 -29.12 -6.47 2.09
N HIS A 65 -29.02 -6.06 0.84
CA HIS A 65 -27.72 -5.94 0.14
C HIS A 65 -26.81 -4.90 0.80
N TRP A 66 -27.38 -3.79 1.31
CA TRP A 66 -26.59 -2.80 2.06
C TRP A 66 -26.02 -3.34 3.39
N TYR A 67 -26.78 -4.21 4.07
CA TYR A 67 -26.34 -4.81 5.34
C TYR A 67 -25.44 -6.04 5.16
N MET A 68 -25.29 -6.56 3.93
CA MET A 68 -24.56 -7.77 3.64
C MET A 68 -23.08 -7.73 4.12
N PRO A 69 -22.28 -6.68 3.92
CA PRO A 69 -20.88 -6.66 4.37
C PRO A 69 -20.72 -6.92 5.86
N TYR A 70 -21.70 -6.51 6.68
CA TYR A 70 -21.72 -6.75 8.13
C TYR A 70 -22.14 -8.19 8.48
N LEU A 71 -22.92 -8.84 7.62
CA LEU A 71 -23.39 -10.20 7.84
C LEU A 71 -22.36 -11.26 7.45
N VAL A 72 -21.51 -10.98 6.46
CA VAL A 72 -20.48 -11.91 5.96
C VAL A 72 -19.42 -12.24 7.01
N GLN A 73 -19.14 -11.32 7.93
CA GLN A 73 -18.22 -11.57 9.05
C GLN A 73 -18.67 -12.77 9.92
N GLN A 74 -19.94 -13.14 9.85
CA GLN A 74 -20.52 -14.26 10.59
C GLN A 74 -20.95 -15.35 9.62
N LYS A 75 -20.02 -16.25 9.22
CA LYS A 75 -20.23 -17.30 8.20
C LYS A 75 -21.53 -18.11 8.36
N HIS A 76 -22.01 -18.31 9.59
CA HIS A 76 -23.27 -19.02 9.86
C HIS A 76 -24.53 -18.20 9.47
N LYS A 77 -24.45 -16.88 9.36
CA LYS A 77 -25.56 -16.03 8.94
C LYS A 77 -25.71 -15.88 7.43
N LEU A 78 -24.66 -16.21 6.67
CA LEU A 78 -24.66 -16.11 5.22
C LEU A 78 -25.73 -17.00 4.57
N ALA A 79 -25.86 -18.26 5.03
CA ALA A 79 -26.88 -19.17 4.52
C ALA A 79 -28.31 -18.63 4.79
N GLY A 80 -28.56 -18.12 5.97
CA GLY A 80 -29.85 -17.49 6.30
C GLY A 80 -30.14 -16.25 5.43
N TYR A 81 -29.14 -15.42 5.21
CA TYR A 81 -29.24 -14.27 4.31
C TYR A 81 -29.63 -14.68 2.88
N LEU A 82 -28.92 -15.65 2.29
CA LEU A 82 -29.21 -16.12 0.94
C LEU A 82 -30.62 -16.72 0.82
N VAL A 83 -31.07 -17.49 1.81
CA VAL A 83 -32.43 -18.04 1.84
C VAL A 83 -33.48 -16.91 1.88
N VAL A 84 -33.28 -15.88 2.71
CA VAL A 84 -34.17 -14.72 2.77
C VAL A 84 -34.19 -13.96 1.45
N GLN A 85 -33.03 -13.76 0.82
CA GLN A 85 -32.94 -13.08 -0.48
C GLN A 85 -33.62 -13.87 -1.59
N ILE A 86 -33.42 -15.18 -1.70
CA ILE A 86 -34.12 -16.05 -2.66
C ILE A 86 -35.63 -16.00 -2.45
N PHE A 87 -36.09 -16.02 -1.19
CA PHE A 87 -37.51 -15.88 -0.87
C PHE A 87 -38.08 -14.52 -1.32
N LEU A 88 -37.39 -13.42 -1.05
CA LEU A 88 -37.78 -12.08 -1.48
C LEU A 88 -37.83 -11.97 -3.00
N ILE A 89 -36.80 -12.49 -3.69
CA ILE A 89 -36.73 -12.52 -5.15
C ILE A 89 -37.94 -13.30 -5.72
N SER A 90 -38.24 -14.48 -5.15
CA SER A 90 -39.38 -15.29 -5.59
C SER A 90 -40.71 -14.53 -5.42
N LEU A 91 -40.89 -13.80 -4.34
CA LEU A 91 -42.08 -12.99 -4.07
C LEU A 91 -42.19 -11.79 -5.01
N LEU A 92 -41.08 -11.08 -5.27
CA LEU A 92 -41.00 -9.99 -6.24
C LEU A 92 -41.39 -10.43 -7.65
N ILE A 93 -40.87 -11.59 -8.08
CA ILE A 93 -41.18 -12.19 -9.39
C ILE A 93 -42.66 -12.60 -9.49
N LEU A 94 -43.22 -13.16 -8.43
CA LEU A 94 -44.65 -13.57 -8.39
C LEU A 94 -45.57 -12.36 -8.55
N ILE A 95 -45.22 -11.19 -7.97
CA ILE A 95 -46.01 -9.95 -8.08
C ILE A 95 -45.83 -9.30 -9.44
N SER A 96 -44.57 -9.24 -9.96
CA SER A 96 -44.24 -8.53 -11.19
C SER A 96 -44.59 -9.33 -12.46
N ARG A 97 -44.35 -10.65 -12.41
CA ARG A 97 -44.42 -11.55 -13.56
C ARG A 97 -43.54 -11.13 -14.75
N GLU A 98 -42.48 -10.37 -14.47
CA GLU A 98 -41.54 -9.86 -15.46
C GLU A 98 -40.39 -10.83 -15.70
N THR A 99 -40.20 -11.26 -16.94
CA THR A 99 -39.14 -12.21 -17.32
C THR A 99 -37.73 -11.64 -17.13
N GLY A 100 -37.51 -10.38 -17.51
CA GLY A 100 -36.24 -9.68 -17.37
C GLY A 100 -35.81 -9.51 -15.91
N LEU A 101 -36.76 -9.35 -14.99
CA LEU A 101 -36.50 -9.20 -13.57
C LEU A 101 -35.92 -10.49 -12.96
N VAL A 102 -36.37 -11.66 -13.43
CA VAL A 102 -35.82 -12.97 -12.96
C VAL A 102 -34.32 -13.04 -13.21
N ILE A 103 -33.90 -12.75 -14.44
CA ILE A 103 -32.48 -12.79 -14.81
C ILE A 103 -31.72 -11.75 -14.00
N GLY A 104 -32.20 -10.50 -13.93
CA GLY A 104 -31.54 -9.41 -13.24
C GLY A 104 -31.31 -9.69 -11.76
N LEU A 105 -32.34 -10.09 -11.02
CA LEU A 105 -32.25 -10.32 -9.58
C LEU A 105 -31.37 -11.52 -9.21
N TYR A 106 -31.53 -12.66 -9.90
CA TYR A 106 -30.66 -13.82 -9.63
C TYR A 106 -29.22 -13.58 -10.07
N THR A 107 -28.98 -12.81 -11.14
CA THR A 107 -27.63 -12.45 -11.59
C THR A 107 -26.94 -11.52 -10.58
N THR A 108 -27.69 -10.57 -10.01
CA THR A 108 -27.17 -9.68 -8.96
C THR A 108 -26.80 -10.47 -7.70
N LEU A 109 -27.67 -11.39 -7.27
CA LEU A 109 -27.39 -12.23 -6.10
C LEU A 109 -26.23 -13.22 -6.36
N ALA A 110 -26.08 -13.70 -7.60
CA ALA A 110 -24.94 -14.52 -8.00
C ALA A 110 -23.63 -13.72 -7.92
N GLY A 111 -23.62 -12.49 -8.44
CA GLY A 111 -22.45 -11.61 -8.38
C GLY A 111 -21.99 -11.35 -6.95
N GLU A 112 -22.92 -11.06 -6.05
CA GLU A 112 -22.64 -10.89 -4.63
C GLU A 112 -22.07 -12.18 -4.00
N THR A 113 -22.71 -13.33 -4.27
CA THR A 113 -22.28 -14.63 -3.72
C THR A 113 -20.89 -15.02 -4.20
N ILE A 114 -20.56 -14.79 -5.48
CA ILE A 114 -19.24 -15.06 -6.06
C ILE A 114 -18.19 -14.16 -5.41
N GLY A 115 -18.50 -12.88 -5.17
CA GLY A 115 -17.60 -11.94 -4.50
C GLY A 115 -17.20 -12.36 -3.08
N ILE A 116 -18.09 -13.12 -2.40
CA ILE A 116 -17.84 -13.61 -1.03
C ILE A 116 -17.04 -14.93 -1.00
N LEU A 117 -17.26 -15.79 -2.00
CA LEU A 117 -16.83 -17.20 -1.90
C LEU A 117 -15.34 -17.42 -2.14
N GLU A 118 -14.56 -16.43 -2.61
CA GLU A 118 -13.11 -16.49 -2.89
C GLU A 118 -12.61 -17.75 -3.65
N ASP A 119 -13.35 -18.90 -3.55
CA ASP A 119 -13.03 -20.20 -4.16
C ASP A 119 -13.81 -20.38 -5.48
N TRP A 120 -13.07 -20.58 -6.58
CA TRP A 120 -13.64 -20.74 -7.91
C TRP A 120 -14.62 -21.94 -8.03
N ARG A 121 -14.38 -23.05 -7.27
CA ARG A 121 -15.25 -24.24 -7.30
C ARG A 121 -16.61 -23.95 -6.66
N ARG A 122 -16.60 -23.24 -5.52
CA ARG A 122 -17.83 -22.81 -4.83
C ARG A 122 -18.58 -21.77 -5.65
N SER A 123 -17.86 -20.86 -6.30
CA SER A 123 -18.45 -19.88 -7.21
C SER A 123 -19.14 -20.54 -8.41
N LEU A 124 -18.52 -21.57 -9.00
CA LEU A 124 -19.14 -22.33 -10.08
C LEU A 124 -20.41 -23.07 -9.62
N LEU A 125 -20.38 -23.69 -8.44
CA LEU A 125 -21.55 -24.33 -7.85
C LEU A 125 -22.69 -23.33 -7.60
N ALA A 126 -22.36 -22.13 -7.13
CA ALA A 126 -23.34 -21.05 -6.94
C ALA A 126 -23.98 -20.62 -8.27
N ILE A 127 -23.19 -20.43 -9.33
CA ILE A 127 -23.70 -20.12 -10.68
C ILE A 127 -24.67 -21.19 -11.17
N VAL A 128 -24.29 -22.46 -11.08
CA VAL A 128 -25.15 -23.57 -11.48
C VAL A 128 -26.43 -23.60 -10.63
N GLY A 129 -26.34 -23.35 -9.34
CA GLY A 129 -27.50 -23.26 -8.44
C GLY A 129 -28.44 -22.13 -8.83
N TYR A 130 -27.93 -20.94 -9.14
CA TYR A 130 -28.76 -19.80 -9.57
C TYR A 130 -29.37 -20.01 -10.96
N LEU A 131 -28.66 -20.64 -11.90
CA LEU A 131 -29.22 -21.03 -13.19
C LEU A 131 -30.36 -22.06 -13.03
N ALA A 132 -30.20 -23.02 -12.12
CA ALA A 132 -31.24 -23.98 -11.80
C ALA A 132 -32.46 -23.30 -11.16
N LEU A 133 -32.27 -22.35 -10.24
CA LEU A 133 -33.34 -21.54 -9.63
C LEU A 133 -34.06 -20.68 -10.68
N MET A 134 -33.32 -20.05 -11.61
CA MET A 134 -33.91 -19.33 -12.75
C MET A 134 -34.76 -20.27 -13.58
N GLY A 135 -34.21 -21.43 -13.97
CA GLY A 135 -34.93 -22.44 -14.76
C GLY A 135 -36.21 -22.92 -14.08
N LEU A 136 -36.15 -23.20 -12.79
CA LEU A 136 -37.31 -23.57 -12.00
C LEU A 136 -38.39 -22.46 -11.99
N THR A 137 -37.95 -21.21 -11.78
CA THR A 137 -38.86 -20.05 -11.77
C THR A 137 -39.56 -19.86 -13.14
N TYR A 138 -38.79 -19.92 -14.21
CA TYR A 138 -39.35 -19.83 -15.58
C TYR A 138 -40.29 -21.00 -15.90
N GLY A 139 -39.88 -22.22 -15.57
CA GLY A 139 -40.65 -23.44 -15.79
C GLY A 139 -42.01 -23.39 -15.07
N LEU A 140 -42.04 -22.90 -13.83
CA LEU A 140 -43.25 -22.80 -13.02
C LEU A 140 -44.20 -21.67 -13.47
N LEU A 141 -43.68 -20.51 -13.92
CA LEU A 141 -44.48 -19.33 -14.24
C LEU A 141 -44.87 -19.24 -15.72
N TRP A 142 -44.00 -19.64 -16.63
CA TRP A 142 -44.20 -19.53 -18.08
C TRP A 142 -44.14 -20.88 -18.83
N GLY A 143 -43.87 -21.97 -18.12
CA GLY A 143 -43.78 -23.30 -18.69
C GLY A 143 -42.38 -23.65 -19.18
N TRP A 144 -42.10 -24.98 -19.23
CA TRP A 144 -40.78 -25.51 -19.58
C TRP A 144 -40.36 -25.28 -21.04
N GLY A 145 -41.32 -24.97 -21.92
CA GLY A 145 -41.07 -24.62 -23.33
C GLY A 145 -40.40 -23.24 -23.53
N SER A 146 -40.38 -22.42 -22.50
CA SER A 146 -39.75 -21.07 -22.54
C SER A 146 -38.22 -21.07 -22.40
N ALA A 147 -37.60 -22.24 -22.21
CA ALA A 147 -36.16 -22.34 -21.99
C ALA A 147 -35.29 -21.68 -23.09
N PRO A 148 -35.58 -21.78 -24.40
CA PRO A 148 -34.77 -21.14 -25.42
C PRO A 148 -34.76 -19.61 -25.30
N ASP A 149 -35.85 -19.01 -24.81
CA ASP A 149 -36.06 -17.55 -24.81
C ASP A 149 -35.22 -16.84 -23.75
N TRP A 150 -34.97 -17.48 -22.61
CA TRP A 150 -34.25 -16.89 -21.47
C TRP A 150 -32.85 -17.44 -21.24
N LEU A 151 -32.59 -18.73 -21.61
CA LEU A 151 -31.34 -19.42 -21.25
C LEU A 151 -30.10 -18.73 -21.84
N GLY A 152 -30.19 -18.32 -23.12
CA GLY A 152 -29.07 -17.62 -23.76
C GLY A 152 -28.74 -16.31 -23.07
N THR A 153 -29.74 -15.51 -22.74
CA THR A 153 -29.57 -14.23 -22.04
C THR A 153 -29.02 -14.44 -20.61
N ALA A 154 -29.53 -15.46 -19.90
CA ALA A 154 -29.08 -15.79 -18.56
C ALA A 154 -27.61 -16.25 -18.53
N LEU A 155 -27.20 -17.09 -19.50
CA LEU A 155 -25.82 -17.55 -19.62
C LEU A 155 -24.86 -16.38 -19.92
N ILE A 156 -25.22 -15.48 -20.83
CA ILE A 156 -24.41 -14.30 -21.14
C ILE A 156 -24.31 -13.39 -19.91
N ALA A 157 -25.42 -13.14 -19.20
CA ALA A 157 -25.42 -12.33 -17.99
C ALA A 157 -24.55 -12.95 -16.88
N MET A 158 -24.65 -14.26 -16.64
CA MET A 158 -23.84 -14.97 -15.67
C MET A 158 -22.35 -14.97 -16.03
N LEU A 159 -22.01 -15.14 -17.30
CA LEU A 159 -20.63 -15.05 -17.78
C LEU A 159 -20.06 -13.65 -17.56
N PHE A 160 -20.84 -12.62 -17.87
CA PHE A 160 -20.42 -11.23 -17.67
C PHE A 160 -20.16 -10.95 -16.18
N VAL A 161 -21.04 -11.36 -15.28
CA VAL A 161 -20.88 -11.18 -13.83
C VAL A 161 -19.66 -11.96 -13.34
N LEU A 162 -19.48 -13.21 -13.79
CA LEU A 162 -18.30 -14.00 -13.42
C LEU A 162 -17.00 -13.28 -13.81
N ILE A 163 -16.91 -12.82 -15.06
CA ILE A 163 -15.71 -12.09 -15.54
C ILE A 163 -15.51 -10.80 -14.74
N TYR A 164 -16.59 -10.03 -14.52
CA TYR A 164 -16.52 -8.78 -13.76
C TYR A 164 -16.01 -9.00 -12.33
N VAL A 165 -16.58 -9.96 -11.61
CA VAL A 165 -16.15 -10.25 -10.22
C VAL A 165 -14.73 -10.78 -10.18
N LEU A 166 -14.33 -11.66 -11.10
CA LEU A 166 -12.95 -12.16 -11.17
C LEU A 166 -11.95 -11.02 -11.44
N LEU A 167 -12.28 -10.09 -12.34
CA LEU A 167 -11.43 -8.93 -12.61
C LEU A 167 -11.35 -7.99 -11.40
N PHE A 168 -12.48 -7.77 -10.72
CA PHE A 168 -12.53 -6.96 -9.52
C PHE A 168 -11.67 -7.53 -8.39
N LEU A 169 -11.78 -8.83 -8.12
CA LEU A 169 -10.96 -9.53 -7.12
C LEU A 169 -9.46 -9.50 -7.48
N ARG A 170 -9.12 -9.68 -8.77
CA ARG A 170 -7.74 -9.53 -9.23
C ARG A 170 -7.21 -8.12 -9.02
N GLN A 171 -8.04 -7.10 -9.25
CA GLN A 171 -7.65 -5.70 -9.03
C GLN A 171 -7.41 -5.40 -7.55
N LEU A 172 -8.25 -5.92 -6.64
CA LEU A 172 -8.03 -5.78 -5.20
C LEU A 172 -6.71 -6.42 -4.76
N ASN A 173 -6.46 -7.66 -5.18
CA ASN A 173 -5.21 -8.37 -4.85
C ASN A 173 -3.97 -7.65 -5.42
N ALA A 174 -4.05 -7.13 -6.65
CA ALA A 174 -2.95 -6.37 -7.25
C ALA A 174 -2.66 -5.06 -6.49
N ARG A 175 -3.70 -4.39 -5.98
CA ARG A 175 -3.53 -3.19 -5.14
C ARG A 175 -2.87 -3.52 -3.80
N ALA A 176 -3.30 -4.59 -3.12
CA ALA A 176 -2.70 -5.03 -1.87
C ALA A 176 -1.21 -5.37 -2.04
N GLN A 177 -0.85 -6.12 -3.09
CA GLN A 177 0.55 -6.42 -3.42
C GLN A 177 1.37 -5.16 -3.74
N SER A 178 0.77 -4.19 -4.45
CA SER A 178 1.45 -2.93 -4.75
C SER A 178 1.74 -2.11 -3.49
N GLN A 179 0.84 -2.10 -2.52
CA GLN A 179 1.02 -1.41 -1.24
C GLN A 179 2.12 -2.08 -0.41
N GLU A 180 2.16 -3.42 -0.37
CA GLU A 180 3.21 -4.18 0.31
C GLU A 180 4.60 -3.88 -0.30
N LEU A 181 4.72 -3.94 -1.63
CA LEU A 181 5.95 -3.60 -2.35
C LEU A 181 6.40 -2.14 -2.12
N LEU A 182 5.45 -1.21 -2.04
CA LEU A 182 5.77 0.19 -1.71
C LEU A 182 6.32 0.33 -0.28
N ALA A 183 5.76 -0.39 0.69
CA ALA A 183 6.25 -0.39 2.05
C ALA A 183 7.68 -0.98 2.15
N GLU A 184 7.94 -2.12 1.49
CA GLU A 184 9.28 -2.73 1.41
C GLU A 184 10.28 -1.78 0.74
N LEU A 185 9.89 -1.10 -0.33
CA LEU A 185 10.75 -0.15 -1.02
C LEU A 185 11.09 1.05 -0.12
N GLN A 186 10.12 1.57 0.63
CA GLN A 186 10.35 2.66 1.58
C GLN A 186 11.31 2.26 2.69
N GLU A 187 11.16 1.04 3.23
CA GLU A 187 12.08 0.50 4.23
C GLU A 187 13.50 0.35 3.68
N ALA A 188 13.65 -0.22 2.47
CA ALA A 188 14.94 -0.35 1.81
C ALA A 188 15.61 1.01 1.54
N HIS A 189 14.82 2.02 1.14
CA HIS A 189 15.33 3.38 0.98
C HIS A 189 15.80 4.01 2.30
N ALA A 190 15.07 3.78 3.39
CA ALA A 190 15.48 4.27 4.71
C ALA A 190 16.81 3.61 5.17
N GLN A 191 16.97 2.31 4.96
CA GLN A 191 18.20 1.59 5.27
C GLN A 191 19.37 2.09 4.41
N LEU A 192 19.17 2.33 3.11
CA LEU A 192 20.19 2.89 2.24
C LEU A 192 20.64 4.29 2.66
N ALA A 193 19.71 5.14 3.08
CA ALA A 193 20.02 6.47 3.60
C ALA A 193 20.84 6.40 4.89
N GLU A 194 20.50 5.47 5.78
CA GLU A 194 21.27 5.22 7.00
C GLU A 194 22.71 4.74 6.69
N TYR A 195 22.85 3.75 5.81
CA TYR A 195 24.18 3.26 5.39
C TYR A 195 25.01 4.36 4.71
N ALA A 196 24.39 5.19 3.86
CA ALA A 196 25.10 6.31 3.24
C ALA A 196 25.65 7.29 4.30
N GLY A 197 24.87 7.63 5.33
CA GLY A 197 25.33 8.45 6.44
C GLY A 197 26.46 7.80 7.26
N GLN A 198 26.40 6.49 7.49
CA GLN A 198 27.47 5.75 8.17
C GLN A 198 28.76 5.76 7.34
N VAL A 199 28.68 5.51 6.03
CA VAL A 199 29.83 5.54 5.13
C VAL A 199 30.45 6.93 5.09
N GLU A 200 29.66 8.00 5.04
CA GLU A 200 30.15 9.38 5.09
C GLU A 200 30.93 9.65 6.39
N THR A 201 30.35 9.28 7.53
CA THR A 201 31.01 9.44 8.84
C THR A 201 32.34 8.70 8.92
N LEU A 202 32.35 7.42 8.50
CA LEU A 202 33.58 6.60 8.51
C LEU A 202 34.64 7.15 7.56
N THR A 203 34.21 7.70 6.41
CA THR A 203 35.13 8.31 5.45
C THR A 203 35.78 9.56 6.02
N LEU A 204 35.01 10.40 6.72
CA LEU A 204 35.53 11.60 7.39
C LEU A 204 36.49 11.26 8.53
N GLU A 205 36.17 10.23 9.32
CA GLU A 205 37.06 9.74 10.39
C GLU A 205 38.38 9.19 9.84
N ALA A 206 38.33 8.40 8.76
CA ALA A 206 39.50 7.87 8.08
C ALA A 206 40.39 8.98 7.53
N GLU A 207 39.81 10.01 6.94
CA GLU A 207 40.53 11.16 6.40
C GLU A 207 41.18 11.99 7.52
N ARG A 208 40.46 12.21 8.64
CA ARG A 208 41.05 12.87 9.81
C ARG A 208 42.24 12.10 10.36
N GLN A 209 42.16 10.77 10.45
CA GLN A 209 43.28 9.93 10.91
C GLN A 209 44.45 9.97 9.92
N ARG A 210 44.18 10.04 8.61
CA ARG A 210 45.22 10.20 7.59
C ARG A 210 45.95 11.53 7.76
N MET A 211 45.19 12.64 7.86
CA MET A 211 45.79 13.97 8.06
C MET A 211 46.58 14.10 9.37
N ALA A 212 46.03 13.52 10.45
CA ALA A 212 46.76 13.54 11.75
C ALA A 212 48.08 12.78 11.67
N ARG A 213 48.18 11.65 10.96
CA ARG A 213 49.44 10.94 10.71
C ARG A 213 50.40 11.75 9.88
N GLU A 214 49.93 12.36 8.78
CA GLU A 214 50.76 13.17 7.90
C GLU A 214 51.33 14.40 8.63
N LEU A 215 50.52 15.04 9.50
CA LEU A 215 50.97 16.12 10.36
C LEU A 215 52.03 15.64 11.36
N HIS A 216 51.80 14.47 12.00
CA HIS A 216 52.76 13.89 12.96
C HIS A 216 54.08 13.59 12.27
N ASP A 217 54.09 13.00 11.10
CA ASP A 217 55.30 12.64 10.34
C ASP A 217 56.05 13.91 9.90
N THR A 218 55.35 14.94 9.45
CA THR A 218 55.97 16.23 9.09
C THR A 218 56.60 16.91 10.28
N LEU A 219 55.92 16.93 11.44
CA LEU A 219 56.47 17.50 12.69
C LEU A 219 57.64 16.69 13.18
N ALA A 220 57.59 15.35 13.20
CA ALA A 220 58.63 14.48 13.62
C ALA A 220 59.93 14.67 12.80
N GLN A 221 59.79 14.75 11.47
CA GLN A 221 60.90 15.02 10.55
C GLN A 221 61.49 16.42 10.77
N GLY A 222 60.66 17.46 10.95
CA GLY A 222 61.10 18.82 11.24
C GLY A 222 61.88 18.90 12.54
N LEU A 223 61.38 18.28 13.62
CA LEU A 223 62.00 18.24 14.92
C LEU A 223 63.32 17.43 14.92
N ALA A 224 63.36 16.27 14.26
CA ALA A 224 64.58 15.49 14.12
C ALA A 224 65.67 16.28 13.40
N GLY A 225 65.32 17.00 12.35
CA GLY A 225 66.27 17.89 11.65
C GLY A 225 66.77 19.06 12.49
N LEU A 226 65.94 19.59 13.42
CA LEU A 226 66.35 20.62 14.39
C LEU A 226 67.29 20.06 15.42
N VAL A 227 67.05 18.85 15.95
CA VAL A 227 67.95 18.20 16.91
C VAL A 227 69.34 18.03 16.29
N LEU A 228 69.46 17.52 15.04
CA LEU A 228 70.73 17.39 14.35
C LEU A 228 71.46 18.73 14.12
N GLN A 229 70.70 19.81 13.86
CA GLN A 229 71.31 21.14 13.74
C GLN A 229 71.79 21.69 15.07
N LEU A 230 71.11 21.43 16.18
CA LEU A 230 71.52 21.80 17.53
C LEU A 230 72.77 21.03 17.95
N GLU A 231 72.89 19.74 17.65
CA GLU A 231 74.08 18.90 17.87
C GLU A 231 75.28 19.45 17.08
N ALA A 232 75.06 19.84 15.82
CA ALA A 232 76.11 20.41 14.97
C ALA A 232 76.53 21.80 15.50
N LEU A 233 75.63 22.59 16.03
CA LEU A 233 75.88 23.86 16.72
C LEU A 233 76.76 23.68 17.96
N GLU A 234 76.39 22.71 18.80
CA GLU A 234 77.15 22.36 19.98
C GLU A 234 78.61 21.97 19.67
N ALA A 235 78.80 21.07 18.69
CA ALA A 235 80.07 20.63 18.20
C ALA A 235 80.90 21.79 17.59
N SER A 236 80.32 22.81 17.02
CA SER A 236 80.98 24.01 16.43
C SER A 236 81.42 24.94 17.52
N LEU A 237 80.66 25.08 18.62
CA LEU A 237 81.03 25.87 19.78
C LEU A 237 82.19 25.23 20.56
N GLU A 238 82.25 23.88 20.73
CA GLU A 238 83.34 23.15 21.35
C GLU A 238 84.64 23.33 20.62
N ARG A 239 84.63 23.64 19.32
CA ARG A 239 85.79 23.88 18.48
C ARG A 239 86.18 25.36 18.40
N ASP A 240 85.58 26.27 19.17
CA ASP A 240 85.76 27.68 19.14
C ASP A 240 85.41 28.36 17.77
N ASN A 241 84.58 27.66 16.92
CA ASN A 241 84.21 28.17 15.62
C ASN A 241 82.90 28.98 15.71
N THR A 242 82.96 30.15 16.24
CA THR A 242 81.82 31.04 16.54
C THR A 242 81.06 31.43 15.28
N ASP A 243 81.73 31.66 14.13
CA ASP A 243 81.08 32.06 12.88
C ASP A 243 80.21 30.95 12.34
N GLN A 244 80.72 29.70 12.34
CA GLN A 244 79.95 28.56 11.92
C GLN A 244 78.79 28.24 12.88
N ALA A 245 79.00 28.39 14.16
CA ALA A 245 77.94 28.24 15.16
C ALA A 245 76.78 29.26 14.92
N LEU A 246 77.07 30.52 14.64
CA LEU A 246 76.06 31.55 14.32
C LEU A 246 75.31 31.23 13.05
N GLN A 247 75.97 30.69 12.04
CA GLN A 247 75.35 30.28 10.79
C GLN A 247 74.38 29.09 11.00
N ILE A 248 74.76 28.07 11.75
CA ILE A 248 73.93 26.91 12.06
C ILE A 248 72.73 27.34 12.93
N ALA A 249 72.91 28.22 13.90
CA ALA A 249 71.84 28.80 14.71
C ALA A 249 70.81 29.55 13.86
N GLY A 250 71.26 30.28 12.88
CA GLY A 250 70.41 30.98 11.90
C GLY A 250 69.55 29.99 11.09
N GLN A 251 70.20 28.93 10.58
CA GLN A 251 69.51 27.87 9.83
C GLN A 251 68.46 27.10 10.70
N ALA A 252 68.85 26.75 11.94
CA ALA A 252 67.96 26.08 12.85
C ALA A 252 66.73 26.93 13.19
N LYS A 253 66.92 28.25 13.42
CA LYS A 253 65.84 29.18 13.66
C LYS A 253 64.88 29.29 12.49
N GLU A 254 65.37 29.31 11.28
CA GLU A 254 64.54 29.42 10.06
C GLU A 254 63.77 28.09 9.83
N ARG A 255 64.43 26.94 10.03
CA ARG A 255 63.79 25.63 9.96
C ARG A 255 62.67 25.46 10.99
N ALA A 256 62.89 25.91 12.23
CA ALA A 256 61.89 25.91 13.27
C ALA A 256 60.66 26.76 12.90
N ARG A 257 60.90 27.93 12.30
CA ARG A 257 59.80 28.81 11.84
C ARG A 257 58.96 28.17 10.71
N MET A 258 59.64 27.52 9.75
CA MET A 258 58.96 26.82 8.66
C MET A 258 58.12 25.66 9.19
N THR A 259 58.70 24.78 10.04
CA THR A 259 57.98 23.66 10.64
C THR A 259 56.76 24.11 11.45
N LEU A 260 56.85 25.22 12.18
CA LEU A 260 55.74 25.79 12.94
C LEU A 260 54.64 26.35 12.01
N ALA A 261 55.02 27.00 10.90
CA ALA A 261 54.10 27.52 9.92
C ALA A 261 53.34 26.39 9.20
N ASP A 262 54.03 25.28 8.88
CA ASP A 262 53.42 24.10 8.24
C ASP A 262 52.45 23.42 9.21
N ALA A 263 52.83 23.26 10.47
CA ALA A 263 51.96 22.72 11.50
C ALA A 263 50.68 23.55 11.70
N ARG A 264 50.80 24.90 11.72
CA ARG A 264 49.64 25.77 11.84
C ARG A 264 48.71 25.65 10.64
N ARG A 265 49.23 25.60 9.42
CA ARG A 265 48.41 25.42 8.19
C ARG A 265 47.62 24.12 8.26
N ALA A 266 48.29 23.02 8.60
CA ALA A 266 47.61 21.74 8.70
C ALA A 266 46.53 21.69 9.81
N ILE A 267 46.73 22.40 10.93
CA ILE A 267 45.68 22.53 11.97
C ILE A 267 44.51 23.38 11.49
N ASP A 268 44.77 24.45 10.73
CA ASP A 268 43.72 25.33 10.18
C ASP A 268 42.90 24.59 9.11
N ASP A 269 43.55 23.76 8.27
CA ASP A 269 42.87 22.91 7.28
C ASP A 269 41.98 21.85 7.98
N LEU A 270 42.45 21.23 9.09
CA LEU A 270 41.63 20.32 9.90
C LEU A 270 40.42 21.02 10.51
N ARG A 271 40.55 22.27 10.99
CA ARG A 271 39.45 23.06 11.52
C ARG A 271 38.44 23.47 10.48
N ALA A 272 38.90 23.84 9.27
CA ALA A 272 38.02 24.20 8.17
C ALA A 272 37.17 23.01 7.73
N ALA A 273 37.73 21.80 7.70
CA ALA A 273 37.01 20.57 7.43
C ALA A 273 35.90 20.29 8.47
N ASP A 274 36.13 20.60 9.75
CA ASP A 274 35.13 20.43 10.83
C ASP A 274 33.92 21.39 10.69
N THR A 275 34.13 22.62 10.23
CA THR A 275 33.03 23.61 10.08
C THR A 275 32.11 23.28 8.92
N VAL A 276 32.63 22.75 7.81
CA VAL A 276 31.84 22.32 6.66
C VAL A 276 30.93 21.14 7.00
N THR A 277 31.41 20.23 7.85
CA THR A 277 30.66 19.04 8.27
C THR A 277 29.49 19.40 9.19
N THR A 278 29.66 20.38 10.07
CA THR A 278 28.61 20.81 11.00
C THR A 278 27.46 21.55 10.31
N GLU A 279 27.71 22.26 9.22
CA GLU A 279 26.67 22.91 8.41
C GLU A 279 25.87 21.96 7.52
N SER A 280 26.47 20.86 7.04
CA SER A 280 25.80 19.87 6.21
C SER A 280 24.81 19.00 7.02
N VAL A 281 25.05 18.78 8.30
CA VAL A 281 24.18 17.98 9.22
C VAL A 281 22.99 18.82 9.74
N SER A 282 23.04 20.15 9.64
CA SER A 282 21.95 21.03 10.13
C SER A 282 20.92 21.40 9.07
N ARG A 283 21.04 20.92 7.86
CA ARG A 283 20.08 21.07 6.75
C ARG A 283 19.36 19.79 6.43
#